data_a89fe51d1a1bf8d01301faed73ca877e
#
_entry.id   a89fe51d1a1bf8d01301faed73ca877e
#
_cell.length_a   1.000
_cell.length_b   1.000
_cell.length_c   1.000
_cell.angle_alpha   90.00
_cell.angle_beta   90.00
_cell.angle_gamma   90.00
#
_symmetry.space_group_name_H-M   'P 1'
#
loop_
_entity.id
_entity.type
_entity.pdbx_description
1 polymer ?
#
loop_
_entity_poly.entity_id
_entity_poly.type
_entity_poly.pdbx_seq_one_letter_code
_entity_poly.pdbx_strand_id
1 'polypeptide(L)'
;TRGRNAKSSDLRSEFEKDYHRIIGSASFRRLQDKTQVFPLDKSDFIRTRLTHSMEVSSLAKSLGQNIGESILVHKKDSSFTVQMKEDICNILQCAGLIHDIGNRPFGHYGEAAIREWFERNLPLLTYHGTSLEELLEPQMREDFYHFEGNAQALRLVSKLHYLVDEHGMNLTYALLNTMIKYPVPSTGIDKESGNIKDKKMGYYLADEELFHRITKATGAGNNRHPLTYILEAADDIAYKTADIEDAFVKGFISYHQLESELVVLEKETEDSPFKPATKLRQLYQRGVEKQVSSPEAYAVKNWIISVQGFVLNCVTYGFTSNYEAIMAGTFGQDLFYGTFAEKLMN
;
A
#
# COMPACT_ATOMS: atom_id res chain seq x y z
N THR A 1 -18.65 -4.20 -8.25
CA THR A 1 -20.10 -4.02 -8.10
C THR A 1 -20.81 -3.88 -9.43
N ARG A 2 -20.12 -3.55 -10.53
CA ARG A 2 -20.73 -3.41 -11.87
C ARG A 2 -20.70 -4.71 -12.65
N GLY A 3 -21.89 -5.15 -13.13
CA GLY A 3 -21.99 -6.05 -14.26
C GLY A 3 -21.53 -5.35 -15.56
N ARG A 4 -20.91 -6.09 -16.47
CA ARG A 4 -20.48 -5.56 -17.78
C ARG A 4 -21.72 -5.11 -18.57
N ASN A 5 -21.87 -3.81 -18.79
CA ASN A 5 -22.94 -3.28 -19.62
C ASN A 5 -22.55 -3.44 -21.09
N ALA A 6 -23.00 -4.53 -21.73
CA ALA A 6 -22.63 -4.93 -23.09
C ALA A 6 -23.06 -3.94 -24.20
N LYS A 7 -23.69 -2.79 -23.87
CA LYS A 7 -24.20 -1.80 -24.81
C LYS A 7 -23.63 -0.38 -24.61
N SER A 8 -22.54 -0.22 -23.87
CA SER A 8 -21.92 1.11 -23.69
C SER A 8 -21.09 1.45 -24.92
N SER A 9 -21.30 2.64 -25.50
CA SER A 9 -20.40 3.24 -26.51
C SER A 9 -19.10 3.76 -25.93
N ASP A 10 -18.89 3.59 -24.63
CA ASP A 10 -17.69 4.01 -23.91
C ASP A 10 -16.57 2.98 -24.11
N LEU A 11 -15.51 3.40 -24.77
CA LEU A 11 -14.37 2.55 -25.14
C LEU A 11 -13.40 2.30 -23.97
N ARG A 12 -13.56 3.03 -22.85
CA ARG A 12 -12.71 2.84 -21.67
C ARG A 12 -12.94 1.47 -21.04
N SER A 13 -11.88 0.85 -20.56
CA SER A 13 -11.96 -0.33 -19.70
C SER A 13 -12.67 0.01 -18.39
N GLU A 14 -13.19 -1.00 -17.67
CA GLU A 14 -13.83 -0.79 -16.38
C GLU A 14 -12.84 -0.23 -15.33
N PHE A 15 -11.55 -0.54 -15.47
CA PHE A 15 -10.49 -0.04 -14.58
C PHE A 15 -10.14 1.43 -14.87
N GLU A 16 -10.16 1.87 -16.13
CA GLU A 16 -10.04 3.29 -16.48
C GLU A 16 -11.24 4.11 -15.98
N LYS A 17 -12.44 3.52 -15.96
CA LYS A 17 -13.61 4.15 -15.34
C LYS A 17 -13.46 4.26 -13.82
N ASP A 18 -12.85 3.25 -13.16
CA ASP A 18 -12.52 3.32 -11.74
C ASP A 18 -11.56 4.47 -11.43
N TYR A 19 -10.51 4.64 -12.25
CA TYR A 19 -9.58 5.77 -12.13
C TYR A 19 -10.32 7.12 -12.13
N HIS A 20 -11.20 7.34 -13.11
CA HIS A 20 -11.96 8.60 -13.20
C HIS A 20 -12.89 8.82 -11.98
N ARG A 21 -13.49 7.78 -11.43
CA ARG A 21 -14.29 7.87 -10.22
C ARG A 21 -13.48 8.26 -8.99
N ILE A 22 -12.31 7.67 -8.86
CA ILE A 22 -11.38 7.95 -7.74
C ILE A 22 -10.95 9.41 -7.77
N ILE A 23 -10.36 9.89 -8.86
CA ILE A 23 -9.84 11.27 -8.94
C ILE A 23 -10.95 12.32 -8.87
N GLY A 24 -12.16 12.00 -9.32
CA GLY A 24 -13.34 12.86 -9.21
C GLY A 24 -13.96 12.89 -7.81
N SER A 25 -13.55 12.00 -6.89
CA SER A 25 -14.19 11.86 -5.59
C SER A 25 -13.71 12.91 -4.57
N ALA A 26 -14.62 13.36 -3.71
CA ALA A 26 -14.29 14.25 -2.61
C ALA A 26 -13.37 13.58 -1.58
N SER A 27 -13.54 12.28 -1.36
CA SER A 27 -12.72 11.51 -0.41
C SER A 27 -11.26 11.46 -0.83
N PHE A 28 -10.98 11.31 -2.13
CA PHE A 28 -9.62 11.36 -2.66
C PHE A 28 -9.01 12.76 -2.51
N ARG A 29 -9.75 13.82 -2.86
CA ARG A 29 -9.26 15.20 -2.69
C ARG A 29 -8.93 15.56 -1.25
N ARG A 30 -9.64 15.00 -0.26
CA ARG A 30 -9.37 15.23 1.18
C ARG A 30 -8.04 14.67 1.66
N LEU A 31 -7.39 13.80 0.89
CA LEU A 31 -6.03 13.35 1.19
C LEU A 31 -5.00 14.50 1.13
N GLN A 32 -5.31 15.59 0.42
CA GLN A 32 -4.47 16.78 0.36
C GLN A 32 -4.26 17.44 1.73
N ASP A 33 -5.28 17.43 2.59
CA ASP A 33 -5.24 18.08 3.91
C ASP A 33 -4.77 17.11 5.02
N LYS A 34 -4.40 15.89 4.67
CA LYS A 34 -3.84 14.90 5.59
C LYS A 34 -2.33 14.80 5.37
N THR A 35 -1.55 15.08 6.40
CA THR A 35 -0.09 14.95 6.34
C THR A 35 0.32 13.49 6.36
N GLN A 36 1.45 13.19 5.71
CA GLN A 36 2.04 11.84 5.75
C GLN A 36 2.81 11.64 7.05
N VAL A 37 3.81 12.47 7.33
CA VAL A 37 4.71 12.32 8.48
C VAL A 37 4.71 13.55 9.39
N PHE A 38 4.79 14.77 8.84
CA PHE A 38 4.95 16.00 9.60
C PHE A 38 3.64 16.77 9.73
N PRO A 39 2.88 16.58 10.83
CA PRO A 39 1.62 17.29 11.03
C PRO A 39 1.87 18.78 11.27
N LEU A 40 0.94 19.60 10.79
CA LEU A 40 0.92 21.07 11.00
C LEU A 40 2.09 21.84 10.38
N ASP A 41 2.91 21.24 9.56
CA ASP A 41 3.93 21.95 8.81
C ASP A 41 3.28 22.70 7.62
N LYS A 42 3.69 23.96 7.42
CA LYS A 42 3.15 24.82 6.37
C LYS A 42 4.01 24.88 5.11
N SER A 43 5.09 24.08 5.07
CA SER A 43 5.97 24.02 3.91
C SER A 43 5.28 23.31 2.76
N ASP A 44 5.37 23.83 1.56
CA ASP A 44 4.89 23.23 0.32
C ASP A 44 5.74 22.04 -0.16
N PHE A 45 6.89 21.83 0.47
CA PHE A 45 7.75 20.66 0.23
C PHE A 45 7.30 19.39 0.95
N ILE A 46 6.39 19.50 1.93
CA ILE A 46 5.98 18.35 2.73
C ILE A 46 4.99 17.50 1.95
N ARG A 47 5.24 16.19 1.96
CA ARG A 47 4.35 15.21 1.38
C ARG A 47 3.03 15.15 2.14
N THR A 48 1.94 15.33 1.41
CA THR A 48 0.58 15.02 1.88
C THR A 48 0.25 13.57 1.54
N ARG A 49 -0.81 13.02 2.14
CA ARG A 49 -1.30 11.69 1.75
C ARG A 49 -1.72 11.63 0.28
N LEU A 50 -2.16 12.74 -0.31
CA LEU A 50 -2.46 12.81 -1.73
C LEU A 50 -1.22 12.60 -2.59
N THR A 51 -0.13 13.35 -2.31
CA THR A 51 1.11 13.22 -3.09
C THR A 51 1.76 11.86 -2.88
N HIS A 52 1.77 11.32 -1.65
CA HIS A 52 2.20 9.94 -1.38
C HIS A 52 1.37 8.91 -2.15
N SER A 53 0.04 9.04 -2.17
CA SER A 53 -0.82 8.13 -2.95
C SER A 53 -0.51 8.18 -4.45
N MET A 54 -0.11 9.33 -4.98
CA MET A 54 0.33 9.46 -6.38
C MET A 54 1.67 8.76 -6.62
N GLU A 55 2.63 8.85 -5.68
CA GLU A 55 3.91 8.14 -5.73
C GLU A 55 3.68 6.62 -5.71
N VAL A 56 2.88 6.12 -4.76
CA VAL A 56 2.50 4.69 -4.68
C VAL A 56 1.80 4.22 -5.96
N SER A 57 0.88 5.00 -6.49
CA SER A 57 0.18 4.71 -7.74
C SER A 57 1.14 4.53 -8.93
N SER A 58 2.13 5.40 -9.04
CA SER A 58 3.17 5.34 -10.08
C SER A 58 4.05 4.10 -9.94
N LEU A 59 4.54 3.81 -8.71
CA LEU A 59 5.38 2.65 -8.42
C LEU A 59 4.61 1.33 -8.61
N ALA A 60 3.37 1.25 -8.13
CA ALA A 60 2.52 0.06 -8.29
C ALA A 60 2.25 -0.26 -9.77
N LYS A 61 1.96 0.77 -10.59
CA LYS A 61 1.83 0.61 -12.05
C LYS A 61 3.12 0.11 -12.68
N SER A 62 4.27 0.68 -12.29
CA SER A 62 5.59 0.29 -12.81
C SER A 62 5.93 -1.16 -12.44
N LEU A 63 5.64 -1.59 -11.20
CA LEU A 63 5.77 -2.98 -10.78
C LEU A 63 4.85 -3.90 -11.59
N GLY A 64 3.59 -3.52 -11.78
CA GLY A 64 2.65 -4.27 -12.62
C GLY A 64 3.16 -4.46 -14.05
N GLN A 65 3.77 -3.42 -14.63
CA GLN A 65 4.40 -3.47 -15.95
C GLN A 65 5.58 -4.46 -15.98
N ASN A 66 6.50 -4.35 -15.01
CA ASN A 66 7.69 -5.19 -14.95
C ASN A 66 7.35 -6.66 -14.68
N ILE A 67 6.47 -6.92 -13.71
CA ILE A 67 6.02 -8.27 -13.36
C ILE A 67 5.24 -8.89 -14.53
N GLY A 68 4.30 -8.15 -15.11
CA GLY A 68 3.52 -8.63 -16.26
C GLY A 68 4.40 -8.95 -17.48
N GLU A 69 5.39 -8.11 -17.76
CA GLU A 69 6.37 -8.38 -18.84
C GLU A 69 7.20 -9.64 -18.52
N SER A 70 7.66 -9.79 -17.27
CA SER A 70 8.41 -10.97 -16.85
C SER A 70 7.58 -12.25 -16.99
N ILE A 71 6.29 -12.23 -16.65
CA ILE A 71 5.37 -13.37 -16.82
C ILE A 71 5.25 -13.74 -18.31
N LEU A 72 5.06 -12.76 -19.19
CA LEU A 72 4.95 -12.96 -20.62
C LEU A 72 6.24 -13.54 -21.24
N VAL A 73 7.39 -12.91 -20.95
CA VAL A 73 8.70 -13.31 -21.51
C VAL A 73 9.10 -14.70 -21.07
N HIS A 74 8.92 -15.01 -19.78
CA HIS A 74 9.31 -16.31 -19.23
C HIS A 74 8.20 -17.37 -19.32
N LYS A 75 7.05 -17.03 -19.94
CA LYS A 75 5.90 -17.94 -20.12
C LYS A 75 5.50 -18.65 -18.83
N LYS A 76 5.51 -17.89 -17.72
CA LYS A 76 5.13 -18.41 -16.40
C LYS A 76 3.69 -18.92 -16.35
N ASP A 77 2.81 -18.27 -17.10
CA ASP A 77 1.41 -18.64 -17.26
C ASP A 77 1.01 -18.49 -18.74
N SER A 78 0.63 -19.61 -19.37
CA SER A 78 0.22 -19.63 -20.78
C SER A 78 -1.11 -18.92 -21.06
N SER A 79 -1.92 -18.71 -20.03
CA SER A 79 -3.20 -17.97 -20.13
C SER A 79 -3.03 -16.46 -19.99
N PHE A 80 -1.86 -15.99 -19.52
CA PHE A 80 -1.59 -14.58 -19.29
C PHE A 80 -1.38 -13.83 -20.61
N THR A 81 -2.11 -12.74 -20.82
CA THR A 81 -2.12 -11.97 -22.06
C THR A 81 -1.62 -10.55 -21.87
N VAL A 82 -1.25 -9.88 -22.99
CA VAL A 82 -0.90 -8.45 -22.98
C VAL A 82 -2.05 -7.60 -22.42
N GLN A 83 -3.30 -7.93 -22.77
CA GLN A 83 -4.46 -7.22 -22.23
C GLN A 83 -4.57 -7.37 -20.71
N MET A 84 -4.32 -8.56 -20.16
CA MET A 84 -4.30 -8.78 -18.71
C MET A 84 -3.20 -7.95 -18.03
N LYS A 85 -2.03 -7.82 -18.65
CA LYS A 85 -0.96 -6.94 -18.15
C LYS A 85 -1.43 -5.49 -18.07
N GLU A 86 -2.07 -4.97 -19.12
CA GLU A 86 -2.62 -3.60 -19.12
C GLU A 86 -3.70 -3.40 -18.07
N ASP A 87 -4.62 -4.36 -17.92
CA ASP A 87 -5.66 -4.33 -16.91
C ASP A 87 -5.06 -4.33 -15.49
N ILE A 88 -4.06 -5.17 -15.22
CA ILE A 88 -3.31 -5.21 -13.95
C ILE A 88 -2.64 -3.87 -13.66
N CYS A 89 -1.99 -3.26 -14.65
CA CYS A 89 -1.37 -1.94 -14.49
C CYS A 89 -2.42 -0.88 -14.09
N ASN A 90 -3.59 -0.89 -14.71
CA ASN A 90 -4.68 0.04 -14.40
C ASN A 90 -5.27 -0.22 -13.00
N ILE A 91 -5.46 -1.49 -12.61
CA ILE A 91 -5.91 -1.86 -11.25
C ILE A 91 -4.90 -1.35 -10.20
N LEU A 92 -3.62 -1.64 -10.38
CA LEU A 92 -2.55 -1.24 -9.46
C LEU A 92 -2.42 0.28 -9.38
N GLN A 93 -2.54 0.99 -10.50
CA GLN A 93 -2.59 2.45 -10.52
C GLN A 93 -3.73 2.98 -9.65
N CYS A 94 -4.94 2.44 -9.83
CA CYS A 94 -6.11 2.82 -9.03
C CYS A 94 -5.94 2.45 -7.55
N ALA A 95 -5.44 1.25 -7.26
CA ALA A 95 -5.22 0.78 -5.89
C ALA A 95 -4.24 1.68 -5.14
N GLY A 96 -3.14 2.09 -5.78
CA GLY A 96 -2.18 3.03 -5.20
C GLY A 96 -2.80 4.39 -4.86
N LEU A 97 -3.75 4.90 -5.66
CA LEU A 97 -4.42 6.16 -5.35
C LEU A 97 -5.30 6.09 -4.08
N ILE A 98 -5.87 4.93 -3.77
CA ILE A 98 -6.86 4.79 -2.70
C ILE A 98 -6.41 3.92 -1.52
N HIS A 99 -5.17 3.39 -1.52
CA HIS A 99 -4.69 2.51 -0.46
C HIS A 99 -4.81 3.15 0.94
N ASP A 100 -4.56 4.45 1.02
CA ASP A 100 -4.57 5.24 2.26
C ASP A 100 -5.88 6.04 2.49
N ILE A 101 -6.91 5.84 1.66
CA ILE A 101 -8.13 6.67 1.71
C ILE A 101 -8.90 6.53 3.03
N GLY A 102 -8.77 5.40 3.71
CA GLY A 102 -9.37 5.12 5.02
C GLY A 102 -8.57 5.62 6.21
N ASN A 103 -7.34 6.10 6.00
CA ASN A 103 -6.49 6.58 7.06
C ASN A 103 -7.05 7.89 7.65
N ARG A 104 -7.04 7.96 8.98
CA ARG A 104 -7.51 9.10 9.76
C ARG A 104 -6.40 10.13 9.93
N PRO A 105 -6.75 11.34 10.41
CA PRO A 105 -5.74 12.32 10.82
C PRO A 105 -4.75 11.69 11.81
N PHE A 106 -3.48 12.05 11.72
CA PHE A 106 -2.37 11.56 12.55
C PHE A 106 -2.05 10.05 12.40
N GLY A 107 -2.47 9.41 11.30
CA GLY A 107 -2.05 8.05 10.93
C GLY A 107 -2.21 7.01 12.05
N HIS A 108 -1.18 6.23 12.33
CA HIS A 108 -1.21 5.19 13.36
C HIS A 108 -1.43 5.71 14.79
N TYR A 109 -0.99 6.93 15.08
CA TYR A 109 -1.26 7.54 16.39
C TYR A 109 -2.77 7.79 16.58
N GLY A 110 -3.45 8.35 15.58
CA GLY A 110 -4.90 8.52 15.59
C GLY A 110 -5.66 7.20 15.68
N GLU A 111 -5.11 6.13 15.10
CA GLU A 111 -5.64 4.78 15.19
C GLU A 111 -5.56 4.22 16.61
N ALA A 112 -4.39 4.34 17.23
CA ALA A 112 -4.18 3.92 18.59
C ALA A 112 -5.12 4.68 19.56
N ALA A 113 -5.26 5.99 19.38
CA ALA A 113 -6.16 6.80 20.19
C ALA A 113 -7.63 6.39 20.09
N ILE A 114 -8.10 6.00 18.88
CA ILE A 114 -9.46 5.50 18.68
C ILE A 114 -9.64 4.17 19.41
N ARG A 115 -8.71 3.22 19.26
CA ARG A 115 -8.75 1.92 19.94
C ARG A 115 -8.78 2.08 21.46
N GLU A 116 -7.85 2.87 22.00
CA GLU A 116 -7.73 3.15 23.43
C GLU A 116 -9.00 3.80 23.99
N TRP A 117 -9.64 4.69 23.19
CA TRP A 117 -10.89 5.29 23.61
C TRP A 117 -12.00 4.25 23.73
N PHE A 118 -12.14 3.34 22.77
CA PHE A 118 -13.16 2.29 22.81
C PHE A 118 -12.89 1.27 23.92
N GLU A 119 -11.63 0.84 24.11
CA GLU A 119 -11.23 -0.05 25.21
C GLU A 119 -11.63 0.50 26.57
N ARG A 120 -11.45 1.81 26.79
CA ARG A 120 -11.79 2.46 28.05
C ARG A 120 -13.27 2.75 28.24
N ASN A 121 -13.98 3.09 27.19
CA ASN A 121 -15.31 3.66 27.29
C ASN A 121 -16.43 2.68 26.92
N LEU A 122 -16.21 1.72 26.03
CA LEU A 122 -17.24 0.78 25.60
C LEU A 122 -17.88 0.01 26.78
N PRO A 123 -17.13 -0.47 27.79
CA PRO A 123 -17.71 -1.10 28.98
C PRO A 123 -18.54 -0.15 29.85
N LEU A 124 -18.26 1.16 29.78
CA LEU A 124 -18.93 2.17 30.60
C LEU A 124 -20.21 2.74 29.95
N LEU A 125 -20.29 2.63 28.62
CA LEU A 125 -21.45 3.10 27.87
C LEU A 125 -22.61 2.12 28.03
N THR A 126 -23.79 2.64 28.33
CA THR A 126 -25.00 1.81 28.56
C THR A 126 -26.13 2.19 27.61
N TYR A 127 -26.88 1.20 27.21
CA TYR A 127 -28.15 1.36 26.49
C TYR A 127 -29.23 0.57 27.24
N HIS A 128 -30.30 1.26 27.67
CA HIS A 128 -31.36 0.68 28.53
C HIS A 128 -30.83 -0.07 29.76
N GLY A 129 -29.75 0.42 30.38
CA GLY A 129 -29.20 -0.16 31.60
C GLY A 129 -28.23 -1.34 31.41
N THR A 130 -28.02 -1.79 30.16
CA THR A 130 -27.06 -2.83 29.81
C THR A 130 -25.83 -2.20 29.15
N SER A 131 -24.64 -2.68 29.47
CA SER A 131 -23.40 -2.23 28.85
C SER A 131 -23.42 -2.45 27.32
N LEU A 132 -22.91 -1.48 26.56
CA LEU A 132 -22.76 -1.67 25.11
C LEU A 132 -21.83 -2.84 24.78
N GLU A 133 -20.82 -3.07 25.59
CA GLU A 133 -19.91 -4.22 25.43
C GLU A 133 -20.65 -5.56 25.49
N GLU A 134 -21.62 -5.67 26.41
CA GLU A 134 -22.46 -6.89 26.55
C GLU A 134 -23.50 -7.03 25.44
N LEU A 135 -24.00 -5.92 24.90
CA LEU A 135 -25.01 -5.90 23.83
C LEU A 135 -24.44 -6.19 22.44
N LEU A 136 -23.16 -5.91 22.23
CA LEU A 136 -22.51 -6.11 20.94
C LEU A 136 -22.14 -7.59 20.74
N GLU A 137 -22.35 -8.09 19.53
CA GLU A 137 -21.80 -9.38 19.12
C GLU A 137 -20.26 -9.38 19.26
N PRO A 138 -19.62 -10.55 19.51
CA PRO A 138 -18.18 -10.63 19.73
C PRO A 138 -17.34 -9.92 18.65
N GLN A 139 -17.66 -10.16 17.38
CA GLN A 139 -16.92 -9.50 16.29
C GLN A 139 -17.17 -7.98 16.25
N MET A 140 -18.39 -7.50 16.53
CA MET A 140 -18.67 -6.06 16.59
C MET A 140 -17.81 -5.36 17.67
N ARG A 141 -17.65 -5.99 18.83
CA ARG A 141 -16.81 -5.48 19.90
C ARG A 141 -15.34 -5.45 19.49
N GLU A 142 -14.83 -6.55 18.97
CA GLU A 142 -13.45 -6.64 18.47
C GLU A 142 -13.19 -5.68 17.30
N ASP A 143 -14.18 -5.36 16.47
CA ASP A 143 -14.05 -4.36 15.40
C ASP A 143 -13.74 -2.96 15.96
N PHE A 144 -14.24 -2.60 17.14
CA PHE A 144 -13.92 -1.34 17.81
C PHE A 144 -12.53 -1.38 18.45
N TYR A 145 -12.17 -2.48 19.09
CA TYR A 145 -10.88 -2.65 19.75
C TYR A 145 -9.70 -2.80 18.77
N HIS A 146 -10.00 -3.27 17.55
CA HIS A 146 -9.01 -3.45 16.48
C HIS A 146 -9.26 -2.50 15.31
N PHE A 147 -9.84 -1.31 15.56
CA PHE A 147 -10.11 -0.34 14.50
C PHE A 147 -8.91 -0.18 13.55
N GLU A 148 -9.12 -0.32 12.23
CA GLU A 148 -8.07 -0.42 11.24
C GLU A 148 -8.37 0.43 9.99
N GLY A 149 -7.37 1.22 9.53
CA GLY A 149 -7.51 2.11 8.39
C GLY A 149 -7.76 1.39 7.07
N ASN A 150 -7.19 0.20 6.87
CA ASN A 150 -7.43 -0.57 5.64
C ASN A 150 -8.88 -1.10 5.58
N ALA A 151 -9.42 -1.59 6.70
CA ALA A 151 -10.83 -1.99 6.79
C ALA A 151 -11.76 -0.78 6.57
N GLN A 152 -11.39 0.38 7.14
CA GLN A 152 -12.12 1.63 6.93
C GLN A 152 -12.05 2.11 5.47
N ALA A 153 -10.94 1.87 4.75
CA ALA A 153 -10.83 2.19 3.33
C ALA A 153 -11.86 1.41 2.50
N LEU A 154 -11.97 0.09 2.71
CA LEU A 154 -12.98 -0.74 2.05
C LEU A 154 -14.39 -0.20 2.31
N ARG A 155 -14.73 0.07 3.59
CA ARG A 155 -16.02 0.60 4.00
C ARG A 155 -16.32 1.97 3.36
N LEU A 156 -15.31 2.86 3.34
CA LEU A 156 -15.47 4.20 2.77
C LEU A 156 -15.79 4.14 1.28
N VAL A 157 -15.01 3.41 0.49
CA VAL A 157 -15.17 3.38 -0.98
C VAL A 157 -16.41 2.57 -1.42
N SER A 158 -16.88 1.64 -0.58
CA SER A 158 -18.01 0.75 -0.94
C SER A 158 -19.37 1.17 -0.40
N LYS A 159 -19.39 1.91 0.72
CA LYS A 159 -20.65 2.28 1.42
C LYS A 159 -20.73 3.76 1.79
N LEU A 160 -19.68 4.34 2.40
CA LEU A 160 -19.78 5.68 3.00
C LEU A 160 -19.61 6.79 1.98
N HIS A 161 -18.89 6.57 0.89
CA HIS A 161 -18.79 7.54 -0.18
C HIS A 161 -20.03 7.48 -1.07
N TYR A 162 -21.00 8.34 -0.81
CA TYR A 162 -22.21 8.43 -1.61
C TYR A 162 -21.92 9.29 -2.84
N LEU A 163 -21.76 8.67 -4.00
CA LEU A 163 -21.50 9.37 -5.26
C LEU A 163 -22.81 9.60 -6.04
N VAL A 164 -23.52 8.54 -6.35
CA VAL A 164 -24.76 8.55 -7.14
C VAL A 164 -25.84 7.68 -6.50
N ASP A 165 -25.45 6.56 -5.89
CA ASP A 165 -26.30 5.54 -5.30
C ASP A 165 -25.65 4.88 -4.06
N GLU A 166 -26.28 3.85 -3.51
CA GLU A 166 -25.84 3.10 -2.32
C GLU A 166 -24.59 2.25 -2.54
N HIS A 167 -24.02 2.22 -3.76
CA HIS A 167 -22.86 1.39 -4.09
C HIS A 167 -21.51 2.10 -3.86
N GLY A 168 -21.50 3.19 -3.12
CA GLY A 168 -20.29 3.97 -2.82
C GLY A 168 -19.68 4.54 -4.09
N MET A 169 -18.36 4.34 -4.28
CA MET A 169 -17.68 4.72 -5.54
C MET A 169 -17.98 3.78 -6.71
N ASN A 170 -18.70 2.70 -6.45
CA ASN A 170 -19.04 1.67 -7.44
C ASN A 170 -17.82 1.13 -8.21
N LEU A 171 -16.78 0.77 -7.48
CA LEU A 171 -15.52 0.24 -8.03
C LEU A 171 -15.61 -1.24 -8.39
N THR A 172 -14.70 -1.71 -9.22
CA THR A 172 -14.61 -3.13 -9.61
C THR A 172 -14.18 -4.00 -8.44
N TYR A 173 -14.61 -5.26 -8.41
CA TYR A 173 -14.21 -6.21 -7.37
C TYR A 173 -12.72 -6.52 -7.39
N ALA A 174 -12.08 -6.55 -8.56
CA ALA A 174 -10.65 -6.75 -8.67
C ALA A 174 -9.88 -5.63 -7.95
N LEU A 175 -10.28 -4.37 -8.13
CA LEU A 175 -9.70 -3.24 -7.43
C LEU A 175 -9.96 -3.30 -5.93
N LEU A 176 -11.21 -3.56 -5.52
CA LEU A 176 -11.56 -3.66 -4.10
C LEU A 176 -10.78 -4.78 -3.39
N ASN A 177 -10.59 -5.94 -4.04
CA ASN A 177 -9.82 -7.03 -3.45
C ASN A 177 -8.32 -6.70 -3.36
N THR A 178 -7.78 -5.97 -4.33
CA THR A 178 -6.38 -5.51 -4.31
C THR A 178 -6.09 -4.63 -3.08
N MET A 179 -7.08 -3.88 -2.57
CA MET A 179 -6.94 -3.04 -1.38
C MET A 179 -7.00 -3.82 -0.06
N ILE A 180 -7.55 -5.04 -0.06
CA ILE A 180 -7.71 -5.84 1.16
C ILE A 180 -6.37 -6.48 1.51
N LYS A 181 -5.61 -5.82 2.40
CA LYS A 181 -4.30 -6.32 2.86
C LYS A 181 -4.44 -7.57 3.75
N TYR A 182 -5.50 -7.64 4.55
CA TYR A 182 -5.71 -8.66 5.58
C TYR A 182 -7.11 -9.30 5.40
N PRO A 183 -7.22 -10.47 4.77
CA PRO A 183 -8.52 -11.09 4.46
C PRO A 183 -9.12 -11.85 5.66
N VAL A 184 -9.05 -11.28 6.86
CA VAL A 184 -9.56 -11.86 8.11
C VAL A 184 -10.43 -10.86 8.89
N PRO A 185 -11.43 -11.33 9.66
CA PRO A 185 -12.21 -10.49 10.57
C PRO A 185 -11.38 -10.06 11.78
N SER A 186 -11.87 -9.15 12.61
CA SER A 186 -11.22 -8.73 13.85
C SER A 186 -10.96 -9.90 14.81
N THR A 187 -11.86 -10.87 14.86
CA THR A 187 -11.75 -12.11 15.66
C THR A 187 -10.77 -13.14 15.07
N GLY A 188 -10.31 -12.93 13.84
CA GLY A 188 -9.37 -13.84 13.16
C GLY A 188 -7.93 -13.32 13.12
N ILE A 189 -7.62 -12.24 13.85
CA ILE A 189 -6.26 -11.71 13.95
C ILE A 189 -5.37 -12.72 14.69
N ASP A 190 -4.28 -13.14 14.04
CA ASP A 190 -3.26 -14.01 14.63
C ASP A 190 -1.86 -13.52 14.26
N LYS A 191 -1.24 -12.78 15.18
CA LYS A 191 0.12 -12.25 15.00
C LYS A 191 1.20 -13.32 15.15
N GLU A 192 0.88 -14.46 15.75
CA GLU A 192 1.82 -15.56 16.00
C GLU A 192 1.84 -16.56 14.82
N SER A 193 0.90 -16.47 13.88
CA SER A 193 0.84 -17.35 12.70
C SER A 193 2.06 -17.24 11.78
N GLY A 194 2.83 -16.14 11.87
CA GLY A 194 3.93 -15.83 10.96
C GLY A 194 3.49 -15.47 9.54
N ASN A 195 2.18 -15.47 9.24
CA ASN A 195 1.64 -15.10 7.95
C ASN A 195 1.20 -13.63 7.94
N ILE A 196 1.68 -12.86 6.97
CA ILE A 196 1.36 -11.42 6.87
C ILE A 196 -0.13 -11.13 6.73
N LYS A 197 -0.93 -12.07 6.21
CA LYS A 197 -2.38 -11.90 6.00
C LYS A 197 -3.19 -11.82 7.30
N ASP A 198 -2.66 -12.38 8.40
CA ASP A 198 -3.37 -12.53 9.66
C ASP A 198 -3.02 -11.44 10.68
N LYS A 199 -2.15 -10.50 10.32
CA LYS A 199 -1.61 -9.47 11.24
C LYS A 199 -2.65 -8.48 11.77
N LYS A 200 -3.68 -8.17 10.99
CA LYS A 200 -4.71 -7.17 11.28
C LYS A 200 -6.04 -7.58 10.64
N MET A 201 -7.14 -6.90 11.00
CA MET A 201 -8.43 -7.10 10.33
C MET A 201 -8.49 -6.40 8.97
N GLY A 202 -9.25 -6.96 8.03
CA GLY A 202 -9.45 -6.38 6.69
C GLY A 202 -10.87 -5.87 6.43
N TYR A 203 -11.83 -6.24 7.27
CA TYR A 203 -13.22 -5.81 7.15
C TYR A 203 -13.93 -5.84 8.49
N TYR A 204 -14.97 -5.00 8.63
CA TYR A 204 -15.87 -5.01 9.78
C TYR A 204 -17.01 -6.02 9.56
N LEU A 205 -17.61 -6.53 10.62
CA LEU A 205 -18.80 -7.42 10.55
C LEU A 205 -19.85 -6.85 9.59
N ALA A 206 -20.12 -5.55 9.66
CA ALA A 206 -21.08 -4.89 8.79
C ALA A 206 -20.70 -4.92 7.29
N ASP A 207 -19.47 -5.30 6.93
CA ASP A 207 -18.95 -5.38 5.56
C ASP A 207 -18.67 -6.83 5.12
N GLU A 208 -18.91 -7.82 5.98
CA GLU A 208 -18.59 -9.22 5.76
C GLU A 208 -19.24 -9.79 4.49
N GLU A 209 -20.54 -9.52 4.28
CA GLU A 209 -21.25 -9.96 3.07
C GLU A 209 -20.58 -9.42 1.80
N LEU A 210 -20.19 -8.14 1.82
CA LEU A 210 -19.49 -7.53 0.69
C LEU A 210 -18.12 -8.18 0.49
N PHE A 211 -17.37 -8.39 1.57
CA PHE A 211 -16.07 -9.07 1.53
C PHE A 211 -16.19 -10.45 0.86
N HIS A 212 -17.14 -11.27 1.27
CA HIS A 212 -17.37 -12.58 0.66
C HIS A 212 -17.78 -12.52 -0.81
N ARG A 213 -18.59 -11.53 -1.20
CA ARG A 213 -18.91 -11.30 -2.62
C ARG A 213 -17.68 -10.94 -3.45
N ILE A 214 -16.80 -10.06 -2.91
CA ILE A 214 -15.55 -9.66 -3.57
C ILE A 214 -14.63 -10.86 -3.74
N THR A 215 -14.33 -11.59 -2.66
CA THR A 215 -13.36 -12.70 -2.67
C THR A 215 -13.83 -13.88 -3.50
N LYS A 216 -15.14 -14.16 -3.49
CA LYS A 216 -15.76 -15.17 -4.37
C LYS A 216 -15.64 -14.78 -5.85
N ALA A 217 -15.92 -13.52 -6.20
CA ALA A 217 -15.89 -13.06 -7.58
C ALA A 217 -14.47 -13.01 -8.17
N THR A 218 -13.46 -12.80 -7.33
CA THR A 218 -12.03 -12.76 -7.74
C THR A 218 -11.32 -14.09 -7.56
N GLY A 219 -11.96 -15.08 -6.94
CA GLY A 219 -11.37 -16.39 -6.70
C GLY A 219 -10.33 -16.44 -5.56
N ALA A 220 -10.13 -15.34 -4.83
CA ALA A 220 -9.10 -15.26 -3.77
C ALA A 220 -9.50 -16.03 -2.48
N GLY A 221 -10.80 -16.25 -2.25
CA GLY A 221 -11.27 -16.87 -1.01
C GLY A 221 -10.79 -16.10 0.23
N ASN A 222 -10.21 -16.81 1.19
CA ASN A 222 -9.65 -16.21 2.41
C ASN A 222 -8.13 -15.93 2.29
N ASN A 223 -7.63 -15.79 1.06
CA ASN A 223 -6.23 -15.48 0.81
C ASN A 223 -6.07 -14.03 0.32
N ARG A 224 -4.85 -13.52 0.43
CA ARG A 224 -4.51 -12.23 -0.16
C ARG A 224 -4.61 -12.33 -1.69
N HIS A 225 -5.21 -11.31 -2.30
CA HIS A 225 -5.19 -11.19 -3.76
C HIS A 225 -3.75 -10.98 -4.25
N PRO A 226 -3.32 -11.63 -5.36
CA PRO A 226 -1.94 -11.48 -5.86
C PRO A 226 -1.47 -10.03 -6.03
N LEU A 227 -2.33 -9.14 -6.50
CA LEU A 227 -1.99 -7.72 -6.69
C LEU A 227 -1.82 -6.95 -5.36
N THR A 228 -2.34 -7.46 -4.24
CA THR A 228 -2.14 -6.85 -2.91
C THR A 228 -0.67 -6.86 -2.50
N TYR A 229 0.07 -7.93 -2.83
CA TYR A 229 1.52 -8.00 -2.57
C TYR A 229 2.29 -6.92 -3.34
N ILE A 230 1.88 -6.66 -4.58
CA ILE A 230 2.52 -5.63 -5.43
C ILE A 230 2.20 -4.23 -4.90
N LEU A 231 0.95 -3.99 -4.49
CA LEU A 231 0.52 -2.72 -3.90
C LEU A 231 1.28 -2.43 -2.61
N GLU A 232 1.41 -3.43 -1.72
CA GLU A 232 2.13 -3.27 -0.45
C GLU A 232 3.62 -2.99 -0.67
N ALA A 233 4.27 -3.70 -1.59
CA ALA A 233 5.65 -3.41 -1.95
C ALA A 233 5.83 -2.00 -2.53
N ALA A 234 4.89 -1.51 -3.34
CA ALA A 234 4.92 -0.15 -3.87
C ALA A 234 4.77 0.92 -2.77
N ASP A 235 3.88 0.67 -1.79
CA ASP A 235 3.67 1.51 -0.62
C ASP A 235 4.95 1.60 0.23
N ASP A 236 5.56 0.45 0.55
CA ASP A 236 6.80 0.37 1.31
C ASP A 236 7.97 1.08 0.63
N ILE A 237 8.12 0.93 -0.70
CA ILE A 237 9.17 1.62 -1.46
C ILE A 237 8.96 3.13 -1.39
N ALA A 238 7.73 3.60 -1.64
CA ALA A 238 7.40 5.02 -1.60
C ALA A 238 7.64 5.61 -0.22
N TYR A 239 7.10 4.96 0.82
CA TYR A 239 7.18 5.41 2.21
C TYR A 239 8.63 5.51 2.69
N LYS A 240 9.40 4.40 2.63
CA LYS A 240 10.77 4.36 3.16
C LYS A 240 11.72 5.31 2.44
N THR A 241 11.60 5.43 1.12
CA THR A 241 12.46 6.35 0.36
C THR A 241 12.08 7.82 0.57
N ALA A 242 10.78 8.10 0.74
CA ALA A 242 10.29 9.44 1.06
C ALA A 242 10.75 9.90 2.45
N ASP A 243 10.70 9.01 3.45
CA ASP A 243 11.12 9.32 4.82
C ASP A 243 12.59 9.71 4.90
N ILE A 244 13.47 9.03 4.15
CA ILE A 244 14.89 9.37 4.07
C ILE A 244 15.08 10.77 3.44
N GLU A 245 14.36 11.06 2.35
CA GLU A 245 14.42 12.37 1.70
C GLU A 245 13.93 13.48 2.63
N ASP A 246 12.78 13.29 3.25
CA ASP A 246 12.18 14.27 4.14
C ASP A 246 13.03 14.49 5.40
N ALA A 247 13.60 13.43 5.98
CA ALA A 247 14.53 13.53 7.11
C ALA A 247 15.80 14.31 6.75
N PHE A 248 16.33 14.10 5.54
CA PHE A 248 17.49 14.82 5.06
C PHE A 248 17.16 16.30 4.80
N VAL A 249 16.08 16.60 4.10
CA VAL A 249 15.64 17.98 3.80
C VAL A 249 15.35 18.78 5.07
N LYS A 250 14.77 18.13 6.08
CA LYS A 250 14.49 18.74 7.39
C LYS A 250 15.72 18.82 8.31
N GLY A 251 16.85 18.25 7.91
CA GLY A 251 18.08 18.27 8.72
C GLY A 251 18.06 17.32 9.91
N PHE A 252 17.14 16.35 9.96
CA PHE A 252 17.14 15.30 10.97
C PHE A 252 18.28 14.31 10.78
N ILE A 253 18.69 14.09 9.52
CA ILE A 253 19.87 13.32 9.16
C ILE A 253 20.79 14.17 8.25
N SER A 254 22.10 14.11 8.49
CA SER A 254 23.10 14.69 7.59
C SER A 254 23.54 13.67 6.54
N TYR A 255 24.17 14.16 5.46
CA TYR A 255 24.80 13.29 4.46
C TYR A 255 25.77 12.29 5.09
N HIS A 256 26.61 12.73 6.02
CA HIS A 256 27.60 11.87 6.69
C HIS A 256 26.99 10.80 7.58
N GLN A 257 25.89 11.14 8.28
CA GLN A 257 25.13 10.13 9.05
C GLN A 257 24.54 9.06 8.14
N LEU A 258 23.85 9.48 7.06
CA LEU A 258 23.31 8.55 6.08
C LEU A 258 24.41 7.68 5.48
N GLU A 259 25.55 8.28 5.06
CA GLU A 259 26.68 7.55 4.51
C GLU A 259 27.21 6.50 5.49
N SER A 260 27.35 6.86 6.76
CA SER A 260 27.89 5.97 7.80
C SER A 260 27.00 4.73 8.01
N GLU A 261 25.68 4.91 8.08
CA GLU A 261 24.72 3.81 8.18
C GLU A 261 24.75 2.91 6.94
N LEU A 262 24.81 3.52 5.74
CA LEU A 262 24.91 2.76 4.50
C LEU A 262 26.20 1.96 4.36
N VAL A 263 27.33 2.41 4.97
CA VAL A 263 28.58 1.62 5.03
C VAL A 263 28.40 0.36 5.86
N VAL A 264 27.66 0.44 6.96
CA VAL A 264 27.36 -0.74 7.80
C VAL A 264 26.49 -1.72 7.00
N LEU A 265 25.42 -1.23 6.40
CA LEU A 265 24.52 -2.04 5.58
C LEU A 265 25.25 -2.70 4.39
N GLU A 266 26.17 -1.97 3.73
CA GLU A 266 26.94 -2.49 2.60
C GLU A 266 27.86 -3.64 2.99
N LYS A 267 28.41 -3.62 4.22
CA LYS A 267 29.17 -4.74 4.78
C LYS A 267 28.30 -5.95 5.09
N GLU A 268 27.09 -5.72 5.59
CA GLU A 268 26.15 -6.80 5.90
C GLU A 268 25.52 -7.44 4.65
N THR A 269 25.66 -6.76 3.50
CA THR A 269 25.10 -7.17 2.20
C THR A 269 26.20 -7.30 1.14
N GLU A 270 27.33 -7.95 1.50
CA GLU A 270 28.50 -8.08 0.61
C GLU A 270 28.16 -8.75 -0.74
N ASP A 271 27.23 -9.70 -0.74
CA ASP A 271 26.80 -10.41 -1.95
C ASP A 271 25.83 -9.61 -2.83
N SER A 272 25.28 -8.49 -2.33
CA SER A 272 24.36 -7.66 -3.10
C SER A 272 25.05 -6.98 -4.27
N PRO A 273 24.48 -7.01 -5.48
CA PRO A 273 25.01 -6.27 -6.62
C PRO A 273 24.85 -4.76 -6.47
N PHE A 274 23.98 -4.29 -5.58
CA PHE A 274 23.80 -2.89 -5.26
C PHE A 274 24.60 -2.52 -4.02
N LYS A 275 25.48 -1.53 -4.16
CA LYS A 275 26.37 -1.04 -3.10
C LYS A 275 25.91 0.36 -2.68
N PRO A 276 25.04 0.48 -1.65
CA PRO A 276 24.35 1.72 -1.34
C PRO A 276 25.28 2.87 -0.93
N ALA A 277 26.29 2.62 -0.07
CA ALA A 277 27.26 3.65 0.34
C ALA A 277 28.16 4.07 -0.83
N THR A 278 28.67 3.10 -1.57
CA THR A 278 29.49 3.34 -2.75
C THR A 278 28.72 4.16 -3.79
N LYS A 279 27.45 3.84 -4.01
CA LYS A 279 26.58 4.59 -4.93
C LYS A 279 26.37 6.03 -4.48
N LEU A 280 26.12 6.26 -3.19
CA LEU A 280 25.94 7.60 -2.62
C LEU A 280 27.17 8.46 -2.84
N ARG A 281 28.38 7.92 -2.55
CA ARG A 281 29.67 8.60 -2.77
C ARG A 281 29.90 8.96 -4.24
N GLN A 282 29.65 8.03 -5.16
CA GLN A 282 29.77 8.29 -6.60
C GLN A 282 28.87 9.46 -7.05
N LEU A 283 27.66 9.52 -6.52
CA LEU A 283 26.73 10.59 -6.84
C LEU A 283 27.16 11.93 -6.24
N TYR A 284 27.74 11.93 -5.04
CA TYR A 284 28.34 13.12 -4.44
C TYR A 284 29.47 13.68 -5.30
N GLN A 285 30.43 12.84 -5.69
CA GLN A 285 31.54 13.24 -6.57
C GLN A 285 31.04 13.80 -7.90
N ARG A 286 30.03 13.16 -8.49
CA ARG A 286 29.40 13.66 -9.70
C ARG A 286 28.73 15.02 -9.51
N GLY A 287 28.15 15.28 -8.33
CA GLY A 287 27.59 16.59 -7.98
C GLY A 287 28.69 17.67 -7.89
N VAL A 288 29.84 17.34 -7.30
CA VAL A 288 31.00 18.23 -7.23
C VAL A 288 31.54 18.53 -8.64
N GLU A 289 31.75 17.51 -9.48
CA GLU A 289 32.21 17.67 -10.86
C GLU A 289 31.27 18.55 -11.70
N LYS A 290 29.97 18.43 -11.48
CA LYS A 290 28.94 19.25 -12.14
C LYS A 290 28.77 20.62 -11.53
N GLN A 291 29.48 20.95 -10.47
CA GLN A 291 29.42 22.23 -9.76
C GLN A 291 27.99 22.60 -9.33
N VAL A 292 27.17 21.59 -8.88
CA VAL A 292 25.83 21.87 -8.38
C VAL A 292 25.89 22.63 -7.05
N SER A 293 24.89 23.43 -6.73
CA SER A 293 24.86 24.26 -5.52
C SER A 293 24.93 23.48 -4.21
N SER A 294 24.41 22.25 -4.18
CA SER A 294 24.49 21.32 -3.04
C SER A 294 24.78 19.91 -3.55
N PRO A 295 26.06 19.48 -3.57
CA PRO A 295 26.45 18.12 -3.94
C PRO A 295 25.81 17.05 -3.06
N GLU A 296 25.60 17.33 -1.76
CA GLU A 296 24.95 16.41 -0.81
C GLU A 296 23.50 16.18 -1.17
N ALA A 297 22.72 17.23 -1.38
CA ALA A 297 21.31 17.12 -1.78
C ALA A 297 21.18 16.45 -3.16
N TYR A 298 22.06 16.78 -4.10
CA TYR A 298 22.14 16.09 -5.39
C TYR A 298 22.39 14.59 -5.22
N ALA A 299 23.33 14.22 -4.35
CA ALA A 299 23.66 12.84 -4.10
C ALA A 299 22.49 12.07 -3.49
N VAL A 300 21.87 12.58 -2.42
CA VAL A 300 20.77 11.92 -1.73
C VAL A 300 19.58 11.72 -2.66
N LYS A 301 19.17 12.75 -3.40
CA LYS A 301 18.03 12.66 -4.34
C LYS A 301 18.26 11.64 -5.44
N ASN A 302 19.44 11.62 -6.06
CA ASN A 302 19.74 10.68 -7.12
C ASN A 302 20.02 9.24 -6.59
N TRP A 303 20.46 9.14 -5.33
CA TRP A 303 20.63 7.87 -4.64
C TRP A 303 19.25 7.21 -4.41
N ILE A 304 18.27 7.96 -3.94
CA ILE A 304 16.87 7.48 -3.78
C ILE A 304 16.33 6.90 -5.09
N ILE A 305 16.51 7.61 -6.21
CA ILE A 305 16.09 7.11 -7.54
C ILE A 305 16.81 5.78 -7.88
N SER A 306 18.10 5.67 -7.54
CA SER A 306 18.87 4.45 -7.78
C SER A 306 18.41 3.29 -6.90
N VAL A 307 18.07 3.54 -5.63
CA VAL A 307 17.48 2.57 -4.70
C VAL A 307 16.15 2.09 -5.21
N GLN A 308 15.25 3.01 -5.58
CA GLN A 308 13.94 2.64 -6.11
C GLN A 308 14.05 1.73 -7.33
N GLY A 309 14.93 2.06 -8.28
CA GLY A 309 15.17 1.23 -9.46
C GLY A 309 15.70 -0.17 -9.12
N PHE A 310 16.63 -0.27 -8.16
CA PHE A 310 17.14 -1.56 -7.70
C PHE A 310 16.05 -2.39 -7.00
N VAL A 311 15.30 -1.78 -6.08
CA VAL A 311 14.27 -2.45 -5.30
C VAL A 311 13.10 -2.91 -6.19
N LEU A 312 12.70 -2.12 -7.21
CA LEU A 312 11.69 -2.54 -8.20
C LEU A 312 12.10 -3.85 -8.91
N ASN A 313 13.39 -4.01 -9.25
CA ASN A 313 13.87 -5.26 -9.84
C ASN A 313 13.83 -6.42 -8.84
N CYS A 314 14.20 -6.18 -7.59
CA CYS A 314 14.13 -7.21 -6.54
C CYS A 314 12.68 -7.66 -6.28
N VAL A 315 11.72 -6.74 -6.21
CA VAL A 315 10.30 -7.05 -6.04
C VAL A 315 9.75 -7.82 -7.25
N THR A 316 10.15 -7.42 -8.47
CA THR A 316 9.78 -8.15 -9.69
C THR A 316 10.27 -9.60 -9.63
N TYR A 317 11.51 -9.82 -9.20
CA TYR A 317 12.07 -11.16 -8.97
C TYR A 317 11.34 -11.89 -7.84
N GLY A 318 11.10 -11.24 -6.70
CA GLY A 318 10.38 -11.82 -5.56
C GLY A 318 8.99 -12.33 -5.94
N PHE A 319 8.22 -11.54 -6.70
CA PHE A 319 6.92 -11.96 -7.21
C PHE A 319 7.02 -13.14 -8.19
N THR A 320 7.88 -13.02 -9.20
CA THR A 320 7.98 -14.02 -10.27
C THR A 320 8.58 -15.34 -9.82
N SER A 321 9.51 -15.32 -8.85
CA SER A 321 10.09 -16.52 -8.24
C SER A 321 9.09 -17.27 -7.36
N ASN A 322 8.16 -16.56 -6.72
CA ASN A 322 7.12 -17.10 -5.86
C ASN A 322 5.75 -17.18 -6.53
N TYR A 323 5.69 -17.06 -7.87
CA TYR A 323 4.45 -16.94 -8.65
C TYR A 323 3.43 -18.02 -8.29
N GLU A 324 3.83 -19.30 -8.30
CA GLU A 324 2.94 -20.43 -8.02
C GLU A 324 2.37 -20.37 -6.58
N ALA A 325 3.21 -20.06 -5.60
CA ALA A 325 2.79 -19.96 -4.20
C ALA A 325 1.84 -18.74 -3.98
N ILE A 326 2.09 -17.62 -4.65
CA ILE A 326 1.22 -16.44 -4.61
C ILE A 326 -0.13 -16.77 -5.25
N MET A 327 -0.14 -17.38 -6.43
CA MET A 327 -1.39 -17.75 -7.12
C MET A 327 -2.18 -18.84 -6.39
N ALA A 328 -1.50 -19.75 -5.67
CA ALA A 328 -2.12 -20.75 -4.82
C ALA A 328 -2.59 -20.20 -3.45
N GLY A 329 -2.22 -18.96 -3.08
CA GLY A 329 -2.55 -18.35 -1.79
C GLY A 329 -1.75 -18.91 -0.60
N THR A 330 -0.63 -19.58 -0.86
CA THR A 330 0.24 -20.19 0.17
C THR A 330 1.45 -19.36 0.53
N PHE A 331 1.71 -18.25 -0.19
CA PHE A 331 2.79 -17.32 0.10
C PHE A 331 2.44 -16.44 1.29
N GLY A 332 3.20 -16.52 2.37
CA GLY A 332 2.92 -15.84 3.64
C GLY A 332 3.86 -14.67 3.98
N GLN A 333 4.78 -14.30 3.05
CA GLN A 333 5.80 -13.27 3.26
C GLN A 333 5.52 -12.04 2.37
N ASP A 334 6.31 -10.96 2.56
CA ASP A 334 6.35 -9.84 1.61
C ASP A 334 7.23 -10.14 0.39
N LEU A 335 7.23 -9.24 -0.60
CA LEU A 335 8.00 -9.44 -1.84
C LEU A 335 9.48 -9.08 -1.73
N PHE A 336 9.95 -8.55 -0.61
CA PHE A 336 11.37 -8.33 -0.35
C PHE A 336 12.05 -9.57 0.21
N TYR A 337 11.28 -10.43 0.85
CA TYR A 337 11.77 -11.65 1.50
C TYR A 337 12.58 -12.52 0.54
N GLY A 338 13.79 -12.92 0.97
CA GLY A 338 14.72 -13.72 0.18
C GLY A 338 15.33 -13.01 -1.03
N THR A 339 15.16 -11.69 -1.16
CA THR A 339 15.78 -10.87 -2.20
C THR A 339 16.96 -10.04 -1.65
N PHE A 340 17.78 -9.49 -2.53
CA PHE A 340 18.84 -8.55 -2.12
C PHE A 340 18.31 -7.23 -1.53
N ALA A 341 17.02 -6.93 -1.69
CA ALA A 341 16.41 -5.75 -1.11
C ALA A 341 15.92 -5.96 0.33
N GLU A 342 15.85 -7.20 0.83
CA GLU A 342 15.27 -7.50 2.15
C GLU A 342 15.91 -6.67 3.28
N LYS A 343 17.24 -6.69 3.39
CA LYS A 343 17.95 -5.90 4.41
C LYS A 343 17.94 -4.39 4.17
N LEU A 344 17.85 -3.97 2.91
CA LEU A 344 17.77 -2.56 2.55
C LEU A 344 16.41 -1.96 2.90
N MET A 345 15.38 -2.80 2.91
CA MET A 345 13.99 -2.40 3.12
C MET A 345 13.49 -2.70 4.55
N ASN A 346 14.25 -3.39 5.37
CA ASN A 346 13.98 -3.63 6.80
C ASN A 346 14.87 -2.77 7.69
#